data_cedb66b5a75750f1253ecf67fa10981f
#
_entry.id   cedb66b5a75750f1253ecf67fa10981f
#
_cell.length_a   1.000
_cell.length_b   1.000
_cell.length_c   1.000
_cell.angle_alpha   90.00
_cell.angle_beta   90.00
_cell.angle_gamma   90.00
#
_symmetry.space_group_name_H-M   'P 1'
#
loop_
_entity.id
_entity.type
_entity.pdbx_description
1 polymer ?
#
loop_
_entity_poly.entity_id
_entity_poly.type
_entity_poly.pdbx_seq_one_letter_code
_entity_poly.pdbx_strand_id
1 'polypeptide(L)'
;VAPMQTAPTPTVVAPSSVELKEQHFTILYGDTGYSYESILGAYLQGAKSVVIEDPYIRLQHQIQNFVRFCETALKAGTVKKISLITGYDDKTQLADIAEKLDELKQSLLELDVELEVKLNPNIHDREIRLDNGWIIKIGRGLDFYQKPGGWFEVGANDLSLRKCLETKVDIFRA
;
A
#
# COMPACT_ATOMS: atom_id res chain seq x y z
N VAL A 1 -5.69 45.91 -0.07
CA VAL A 1 -5.59 45.39 0.01
C VAL A 1 -5.43 44.54 0.65
N ALA A 2 -5.66 44.33 0.58
CA ALA A 2 -5.58 43.53 1.06
C ALA A 2 -5.34 42.59 1.42
N PRO A 3 -5.32 42.36 1.50
CA PRO A 3 -5.15 41.52 1.89
C PRO A 3 -4.88 40.54 2.17
N MET A 4 -4.78 40.42 2.15
CA MET A 4 -4.50 39.53 2.29
C MET A 4 -4.42 38.65 2.94
N GLN A 5 -4.64 38.52 3.07
CA GLN A 5 -4.59 37.77 3.61
C GLN A 5 -4.48 36.84 3.92
N THR A 6 -4.47 36.54 3.98
CA THR A 6 -4.30 35.74 4.32
C THR A 6 -4.16 34.81 4.62
N ALA A 7 -4.24 34.48 4.66
CA ALA A 7 -4.10 33.56 4.93
C ALA A 7 -3.71 32.74 5.22
N PRO A 8 -3.63 32.28 5.43
CA PRO A 8 -3.41 31.36 5.78
C PRO A 8 -3.19 30.57 6.24
N THR A 9 -3.10 30.29 6.29
CA THR A 9 -2.80 29.56 6.61
C THR A 9 -2.91 28.81 7.27
N PRO A 10 -3.20 28.64 7.28
CA PRO A 10 -3.46 27.80 8.09
C PRO A 10 -3.19 26.64 8.19
N THR A 11 -3.23 26.55 7.75
CA THR A 11 -2.91 25.60 7.63
C THR A 11 -2.44 24.98 8.45
N VAL A 12 -2.21 25.26 8.74
CA VAL A 12 -1.78 24.78 9.60
C VAL A 12 -2.36 23.79 10.28
N VAL A 13 -3.23 23.41 9.97
CA VAL A 13 -3.92 22.34 10.61
C VAL A 13 -3.01 21.15 10.71
N ALA A 14 -2.71 20.77 11.92
CA ALA A 14 -1.93 19.57 12.14
C ALA A 14 -2.70 18.37 11.61
N PRO A 15 -2.08 17.50 10.82
CA PRO A 15 -2.74 16.28 10.40
C PRO A 15 -3.26 15.44 11.55
N SER A 16 -2.58 15.48 12.70
CA SER A 16 -3.01 14.74 13.89
C SER A 16 -4.35 15.19 14.45
N SER A 17 -4.85 16.36 14.05
CA SER A 17 -6.16 16.81 14.49
C SER A 17 -7.30 16.21 13.67
N VAL A 18 -6.99 15.57 12.55
CA VAL A 18 -8.01 14.94 11.72
C VAL A 18 -8.39 13.59 12.33
N GLU A 19 -9.67 13.43 12.62
CA GLU A 19 -10.19 12.18 13.13
C GLU A 19 -10.39 11.20 11.96
N LEU A 20 -9.75 10.04 12.06
CA LEU A 20 -9.90 8.98 11.07
C LEU A 20 -11.11 8.13 11.42
N LYS A 21 -11.85 7.76 10.39
CA LYS A 21 -13.08 6.97 10.53
C LYS A 21 -12.95 5.65 9.80
N GLU A 22 -13.76 4.69 10.23
CA GLU A 22 -13.94 3.45 9.48
C GLU A 22 -14.56 3.76 8.13
N GLN A 23 -14.15 3.03 7.10
CA GLN A 23 -14.65 3.20 5.76
C GLN A 23 -14.92 1.86 5.11
N HIS A 24 -16.01 1.81 4.34
CA HIS A 24 -16.38 0.64 3.55
C HIS A 24 -16.85 1.14 2.20
N PHE A 25 -16.12 0.83 1.16
CA PHE A 25 -16.48 1.31 -0.19
C PHE A 25 -16.09 0.31 -1.26
N THR A 26 -16.65 0.48 -2.44
CA THR A 26 -16.33 -0.33 -3.61
C THR A 26 -15.63 0.54 -4.64
N ILE A 27 -14.49 0.05 -5.13
CA ILE A 27 -13.83 0.62 -6.30
C ILE A 27 -14.42 -0.09 -7.49
N LEU A 28 -14.92 0.65 -8.47
CA LEU A 28 -15.57 0.08 -9.64
C LEU A 28 -14.56 -0.11 -10.77
N TYR A 29 -14.86 -1.04 -11.65
CA TYR A 29 -14.06 -1.26 -12.85
C TYR A 29 -13.91 0.04 -13.64
N GLY A 30 -12.68 0.41 -13.95
CA GLY A 30 -12.38 1.63 -14.70
C GLY A 30 -12.22 2.89 -13.87
N ASP A 31 -12.49 2.83 -12.56
CA ASP A 31 -12.28 3.97 -11.68
C ASP A 31 -10.81 4.37 -11.63
N THR A 32 -10.55 5.65 -11.44
CA THR A 32 -9.23 6.23 -11.20
C THR A 32 -9.25 7.01 -9.89
N GLY A 33 -8.08 7.47 -9.45
CA GLY A 33 -7.97 8.26 -8.21
C GLY A 33 -7.59 7.42 -7.00
N TYR A 34 -7.33 6.14 -7.17
CA TYR A 34 -7.03 5.23 -6.07
C TYR A 34 -5.57 4.78 -6.12
N SER A 35 -4.72 5.47 -5.40
CA SER A 35 -3.36 5.01 -5.11
C SER A 35 -3.35 4.40 -3.71
N TYR A 36 -2.29 3.68 -3.35
CA TYR A 36 -2.15 3.21 -1.98
C TYR A 36 -2.13 4.38 -0.99
N GLU A 37 -1.51 5.48 -1.38
CA GLU A 37 -1.46 6.67 -0.56
C GLU A 37 -2.86 7.27 -0.32
N SER A 38 -3.69 7.35 -1.36
CA SER A 38 -5.03 7.91 -1.22
C SER A 38 -5.95 7.03 -0.38
N ILE A 39 -5.76 5.71 -0.44
CA ILE A 39 -6.60 4.77 0.31
C ILE A 39 -6.16 4.71 1.78
N LEU A 40 -4.87 4.55 2.04
CA LEU A 40 -4.42 4.20 3.38
C LEU A 40 -3.33 5.11 3.95
N GLY A 41 -2.85 6.09 3.20
CA GLY A 41 -1.78 6.95 3.68
C GLY A 41 -2.08 7.64 5.01
N ALA A 42 -3.28 8.15 5.18
CA ALA A 42 -3.68 8.81 6.43
C ALA A 42 -3.70 7.85 7.62
N TYR A 43 -4.05 6.59 7.38
CA TYR A 43 -4.12 5.57 8.44
C TYR A 43 -2.74 5.07 8.88
N LEU A 44 -1.71 5.28 8.06
CA LEU A 44 -0.34 4.91 8.41
C LEU A 44 0.29 5.84 9.44
N GLN A 45 -0.32 6.97 9.72
CA GLN A 45 0.27 7.93 10.65
C GLN A 45 0.45 7.34 12.04
N GLY A 46 1.65 7.46 12.57
CA GLY A 46 2.00 6.92 13.86
C GLY A 46 2.26 5.41 13.88
N ALA A 47 2.01 4.71 12.79
CA ALA A 47 2.30 3.29 12.70
C ALA A 47 3.81 3.05 12.65
N LYS A 48 4.29 2.13 13.46
CA LYS A 48 5.71 1.75 13.49
C LYS A 48 5.94 0.42 12.80
N SER A 49 4.93 -0.44 12.76
CA SER A 49 5.03 -1.70 12.04
C SER A 49 3.77 -1.98 11.25
N VAL A 50 3.96 -2.60 10.10
CA VAL A 50 2.91 -2.95 9.15
C VAL A 50 3.05 -4.43 8.82
N VAL A 51 1.95 -5.17 8.90
CA VAL A 51 1.92 -6.57 8.48
C VAL A 51 0.99 -6.67 7.29
N ILE A 52 1.48 -7.24 6.20
CA ILE A 52 0.70 -7.46 4.99
C ILE A 52 0.59 -8.95 4.76
N GLU A 53 -0.62 -9.43 4.68
CA GLU A 53 -0.93 -10.81 4.36
C GLU A 53 -1.62 -10.83 3.01
N ASP A 54 -0.98 -11.41 2.01
CA ASP A 54 -1.52 -11.50 0.65
C ASP A 54 -0.89 -12.72 -0.04
N PRO A 55 -1.69 -13.75 -0.39
CA PRO A 55 -1.14 -14.96 -1.00
C PRO A 55 -0.59 -14.78 -2.40
N TYR A 56 -0.80 -13.64 -3.04
CA TYR A 56 -0.49 -13.44 -4.46
C TYR A 56 0.56 -12.36 -4.74
N ILE A 57 1.60 -12.26 -3.92
CA ILE A 57 2.76 -11.41 -4.21
C ILE A 57 3.83 -12.29 -4.84
N ARG A 58 3.64 -12.69 -6.09
CA ARG A 58 4.46 -13.71 -6.78
C ARG A 58 4.97 -13.26 -8.14
N LEU A 59 4.12 -12.61 -8.94
CA LEU A 59 4.48 -12.16 -10.27
C LEU A 59 5.17 -10.80 -10.20
N GLN A 60 5.91 -10.47 -11.25
CA GLN A 60 6.68 -9.23 -11.27
C GLN A 60 5.83 -8.01 -10.95
N HIS A 61 4.67 -7.86 -11.58
CA HIS A 61 3.82 -6.69 -11.34
C HIS A 61 3.25 -6.66 -9.91
N GLN A 62 3.02 -7.84 -9.32
CA GLN A 62 2.55 -7.93 -7.93
C GLN A 62 3.64 -7.52 -6.94
N ILE A 63 4.87 -7.92 -7.20
CA ILE A 63 6.02 -7.52 -6.39
C ILE A 63 6.26 -6.01 -6.55
N GLN A 64 6.14 -5.47 -7.77
CA GLN A 64 6.24 -4.03 -7.99
C GLN A 64 5.17 -3.26 -7.22
N ASN A 65 3.94 -3.79 -7.15
CA ASN A 65 2.89 -3.18 -6.34
C ASN A 65 3.25 -3.20 -4.86
N PHE A 66 3.88 -4.26 -4.40
CA PHE A 66 4.36 -4.32 -3.02
C PHE A 66 5.47 -3.29 -2.77
N VAL A 67 6.38 -3.09 -3.71
CA VAL A 67 7.39 -2.03 -3.62
C VAL A 67 6.72 -0.66 -3.49
N ARG A 68 5.71 -0.40 -4.31
CA ARG A 68 4.94 0.87 -4.25
C ARG A 68 4.23 1.04 -2.91
N PHE A 69 3.72 -0.04 -2.37
CA PHE A 69 3.12 -0.01 -1.03
C PHE A 69 4.17 0.36 0.03
N CYS A 70 5.36 -0.24 -0.05
CA CYS A 70 6.45 0.09 0.86
C CYS A 70 6.85 1.57 0.76
N GLU A 71 6.87 2.11 -0.45
CA GLU A 71 7.14 3.53 -0.65
C GLU A 71 6.08 4.40 0.04
N THR A 72 4.81 4.00 -0.05
CA THR A 72 3.73 4.68 0.67
C THR A 72 3.96 4.63 2.18
N ALA A 73 4.33 3.48 2.70
CA ALA A 73 4.60 3.31 4.12
C ALA A 73 5.77 4.19 4.59
N LEU A 74 6.81 4.31 3.76
CA LEU A 74 7.96 5.18 4.07
C LEU A 74 7.56 6.65 4.19
N LYS A 75 6.61 7.11 3.39
CA LYS A 75 6.15 8.49 3.43
C LYS A 75 5.51 8.87 4.75
N ALA A 76 4.98 7.91 5.49
CA ALA A 76 4.42 8.15 6.82
C ALA A 76 5.50 8.59 7.82
N GLY A 77 6.75 8.23 7.59
CA GLY A 77 7.88 8.66 8.38
C GLY A 77 8.07 7.95 9.72
N THR A 78 7.14 7.12 10.13
CA THR A 78 7.19 6.44 11.44
C THR A 78 7.41 4.93 11.33
N VAL A 79 7.19 4.35 10.17
CA VAL A 79 7.28 2.90 9.97
C VAL A 79 8.74 2.46 10.03
N LYS A 80 9.01 1.45 10.86
CA LYS A 80 10.34 0.88 11.05
C LYS A 80 10.41 -0.59 10.66
N LYS A 81 9.25 -1.26 10.55
CA LYS A 81 9.20 -2.67 10.19
C LYS A 81 8.02 -2.95 9.28
N ILE A 82 8.28 -3.69 8.21
CA ILE A 82 7.25 -4.18 7.29
C ILE A 82 7.39 -5.70 7.25
N SER A 83 6.30 -6.41 7.50
CA SER A 83 6.26 -7.87 7.41
C SER A 83 5.33 -8.28 6.29
N LEU A 84 5.83 -9.07 5.37
CA LEU A 84 5.04 -9.63 4.28
C LEU A 84 4.86 -11.13 4.51
N ILE A 85 3.61 -11.56 4.52
CA ILE A 85 3.27 -12.99 4.52
C ILE A 85 2.59 -13.27 3.19
N THR A 86 3.22 -14.08 2.35
CA THR A 86 2.70 -14.37 1.02
C THR A 86 2.71 -15.87 0.75
N GLY A 87 1.95 -16.28 -0.25
CA GLY A 87 1.82 -17.68 -0.60
C GLY A 87 2.70 -18.08 -1.77
N TYR A 88 2.69 -19.37 -2.05
CA TYR A 88 3.35 -19.94 -3.21
C TYR A 88 2.68 -21.26 -3.59
N ASP A 89 2.94 -21.73 -4.80
CA ASP A 89 2.48 -23.02 -5.29
C ASP A 89 3.60 -23.69 -6.11
N ASP A 90 3.31 -24.84 -6.68
CA ASP A 90 4.28 -25.63 -7.45
C ASP A 90 4.86 -24.89 -8.66
N LYS A 91 4.12 -23.92 -9.18
CA LYS A 91 4.51 -23.14 -10.35
C LYS A 91 5.27 -21.88 -10.00
N THR A 92 5.36 -21.55 -8.72
CA THR A 92 6.01 -20.32 -8.26
C THR A 92 7.53 -20.45 -8.37
N GLN A 93 8.15 -19.45 -8.95
CA GLN A 93 9.61 -19.39 -9.05
C GLN A 93 10.18 -18.73 -7.80
N LEU A 94 10.33 -19.51 -6.74
CA LEU A 94 10.75 -19.01 -5.44
C LEU A 94 12.09 -18.30 -5.46
N ALA A 95 13.05 -18.79 -6.25
CA ALA A 95 14.37 -18.16 -6.32
C ALA A 95 14.28 -16.75 -6.91
N ASP A 96 13.43 -16.55 -7.92
CA ASP A 96 13.23 -15.26 -8.55
C ASP A 96 12.55 -14.27 -7.61
N ILE A 97 11.53 -14.73 -6.89
CA ILE A 97 10.85 -13.92 -5.88
C ILE A 97 11.82 -13.52 -4.76
N ALA A 98 12.60 -14.49 -4.27
CA ALA A 98 13.56 -14.24 -3.20
C ALA A 98 14.59 -13.20 -3.60
N GLU A 99 15.07 -13.24 -4.83
CA GLU A 99 16.04 -12.27 -5.35
C GLU A 99 15.44 -10.86 -5.36
N LYS A 100 14.22 -10.71 -5.88
CA LYS A 100 13.55 -9.41 -5.94
C LYS A 100 13.23 -8.86 -4.56
N LEU A 101 12.73 -9.68 -3.67
CA LEU A 101 12.40 -9.27 -2.32
C LEU A 101 13.66 -8.97 -1.50
N ASP A 102 14.77 -9.66 -1.77
CA ASP A 102 16.04 -9.36 -1.12
C ASP A 102 16.56 -7.99 -1.57
N GLU A 103 16.43 -7.64 -2.82
CA GLU A 103 16.78 -6.31 -3.32
C GLU A 103 15.98 -5.24 -2.58
N LEU A 104 14.68 -5.44 -2.44
CA LEU A 104 13.81 -4.52 -1.69
C LEU A 104 14.24 -4.44 -0.22
N LYS A 105 14.56 -5.58 0.38
CA LYS A 105 14.99 -5.66 1.78
C LYS A 105 16.25 -4.81 2.01
N GLN A 106 17.23 -4.92 1.12
CA GLN A 106 18.46 -4.14 1.22
C GLN A 106 18.18 -2.64 1.05
N SER A 107 17.31 -2.29 0.10
CA SER A 107 16.93 -0.91 -0.13
C SER A 107 16.23 -0.29 1.09
N LEU A 108 15.35 -1.05 1.74
CA LEU A 108 14.66 -0.59 2.94
C LEU A 108 15.61 -0.46 4.12
N LEU A 109 16.59 -1.36 4.27
CA LEU A 109 17.59 -1.28 5.33
C LEU A 109 18.40 0.00 5.25
N GLU A 110 18.71 0.48 4.06
CA GLU A 110 19.41 1.74 3.88
C GLU A 110 18.61 2.93 4.45
N LEU A 111 17.31 2.77 4.58
CA LEU A 111 16.39 3.78 5.13
C LEU A 111 15.95 3.43 6.55
N ASP A 112 16.67 2.53 7.21
CA ASP A 112 16.40 2.09 8.58
C ASP A 112 15.03 1.42 8.75
N VAL A 113 14.57 0.72 7.71
CA VAL A 113 13.32 -0.06 7.76
C VAL A 113 13.64 -1.52 7.53
N GLU A 114 13.17 -2.37 8.44
CA GLU A 114 13.34 -3.82 8.35
C GLU A 114 12.20 -4.44 7.55
N LEU A 115 12.52 -5.27 6.58
CA LEU A 115 11.55 -6.09 5.86
C LEU A 115 11.71 -7.55 6.30
N GLU A 116 10.63 -8.15 6.76
CA GLU A 116 10.57 -9.58 7.08
C GLU A 116 9.61 -10.23 6.09
N VAL A 117 10.03 -11.32 5.45
CA VAL A 117 9.21 -12.04 4.48
C VAL A 117 8.99 -13.46 4.98
N LYS A 118 7.73 -13.88 5.04
CA LYS A 118 7.35 -15.25 5.38
C LYS A 118 6.55 -15.85 4.23
N LEU A 119 6.89 -17.07 3.86
CA LEU A 119 6.18 -17.82 2.84
C LEU A 119 5.29 -18.86 3.52
N ASN A 120 4.00 -18.83 3.19
CA ASN A 120 3.02 -19.76 3.74
C ASN A 120 2.03 -20.15 2.66
N PRO A 121 2.05 -21.40 2.16
CA PRO A 121 1.18 -21.81 1.06
C PRO A 121 -0.28 -21.93 1.45
N ASN A 122 -0.60 -21.85 2.74
CA ASN A 122 -1.95 -22.09 3.25
C ASN A 122 -2.72 -20.80 3.59
N ILE A 123 -2.17 -19.63 3.33
CA ILE A 123 -2.89 -18.39 3.60
C ILE A 123 -3.87 -18.09 2.48
N HIS A 124 -4.99 -17.49 2.85
CA HIS A 124 -6.06 -17.13 1.92
C HIS A 124 -6.50 -15.69 2.08
N ASP A 125 -6.25 -15.08 3.23
CA ASP A 125 -6.69 -13.73 3.52
C ASP A 125 -5.79 -12.69 2.86
N ARG A 126 -6.37 -11.52 2.56
CA ARG A 126 -5.67 -10.36 2.05
C ARG A 126 -5.94 -9.21 2.99
N GLU A 127 -4.95 -8.84 3.77
CA GLU A 127 -5.17 -7.95 4.89
C GLU A 127 -3.90 -7.17 5.20
N ILE A 128 -4.08 -5.92 5.58
CA ILE A 128 -3.00 -5.05 6.04
C ILE A 128 -3.32 -4.66 7.47
N ARG A 129 -2.43 -4.97 8.40
CA ARG A 129 -2.58 -4.64 9.81
C ARG A 129 -1.53 -3.63 10.22
N LEU A 130 -1.97 -2.57 10.83
CA LEU A 130 -1.11 -1.51 11.35
C LEU A 130 -1.08 -1.62 12.89
N ASP A 131 0.08 -1.38 13.47
CA ASP A 131 0.21 -1.46 14.94
C ASP A 131 -0.46 -0.30 15.69
N ASN A 132 -1.01 0.66 14.96
CA ASN A 132 -1.84 1.73 15.54
C ASN A 132 -3.32 1.34 15.65
N GLY A 133 -3.68 0.09 15.38
CA GLY A 133 -5.04 -0.44 15.54
C GLY A 133 -5.86 -0.52 14.27
N TRP A 134 -5.42 0.06 13.17
CA TRP A 134 -6.17 0.01 11.91
C TRP A 134 -5.91 -1.26 11.13
N ILE A 135 -6.96 -1.80 10.54
CA ILE A 135 -6.91 -2.96 9.64
C ILE A 135 -7.55 -2.55 8.32
N ILE A 136 -6.87 -2.86 7.23
CA ILE A 136 -7.36 -2.59 5.88
C ILE A 136 -7.50 -3.91 5.14
N LYS A 137 -8.69 -4.18 4.62
CA LYS A 137 -8.96 -5.34 3.78
C LYS A 137 -9.34 -4.87 2.39
N ILE A 138 -8.60 -5.32 1.39
CA ILE A 138 -8.91 -5.06 -0.01
C ILE A 138 -9.15 -6.42 -0.66
N GLY A 139 -10.31 -6.61 -1.28
CA GLY A 139 -10.70 -7.90 -1.83
C GLY A 139 -9.67 -8.50 -2.77
N ARG A 140 -9.05 -7.68 -3.61
CA ARG A 140 -7.97 -8.09 -4.52
C ARG A 140 -6.57 -7.95 -3.92
N GLY A 141 -6.45 -7.57 -2.67
CA GLY A 141 -5.16 -7.22 -2.09
C GLY A 141 -4.59 -5.97 -2.75
N LEU A 142 -3.29 -5.95 -3.01
CA LEU A 142 -2.65 -4.82 -3.67
C LEU A 142 -2.83 -4.81 -5.19
N ASP A 143 -3.28 -5.93 -5.77
CA ASP A 143 -3.35 -6.14 -7.22
C ASP A 143 -4.74 -5.83 -7.77
N PHE A 144 -5.17 -4.57 -7.64
CA PHE A 144 -6.50 -4.14 -8.12
C PHE A 144 -6.43 -3.13 -9.25
N TYR A 145 -5.29 -2.97 -9.88
CA TYR A 145 -5.13 -2.07 -11.02
C TYR A 145 -5.17 -2.84 -12.33
N GLN A 146 -5.75 -2.23 -13.36
CA GLN A 146 -5.66 -2.78 -14.70
C GLN A 146 -4.23 -2.67 -15.20
N LYS A 147 -3.83 -3.60 -16.04
CA LYS A 147 -2.54 -3.50 -16.74
C LYS A 147 -2.58 -2.28 -17.66
N PRO A 148 -1.54 -1.45 -17.70
CA PRO A 148 -1.51 -0.33 -18.64
C PRO A 148 -1.41 -0.86 -20.06
N GLY A 149 -2.01 -0.14 -21.02
CA GLY A 149 -1.92 -0.51 -22.42
C GLY A 149 -0.52 -0.36 -22.99
N GLY A 150 0.27 0.55 -22.42
CA GLY A 150 1.66 0.76 -22.78
C GLY A 150 2.37 1.58 -21.72
N TRP A 151 3.69 1.57 -21.74
CA TRP A 151 4.50 2.27 -20.74
C TRP A 151 4.52 3.78 -20.92
N PHE A 152 4.04 4.27 -22.05
CA PHE A 152 4.01 5.69 -22.37
C PHE A 152 2.59 6.29 -22.31
N GLU A 153 1.70 5.61 -21.62
CA GLU A 153 0.34 6.10 -21.39
C GLU A 153 0.22 6.76 -20.03
N VAL A 154 -0.77 7.64 -19.90
CA VAL A 154 -1.15 8.20 -18.60
C VAL A 154 -1.62 7.06 -17.69
N GLY A 155 -1.12 7.04 -16.46
CA GLY A 155 -1.42 5.98 -15.52
C GLY A 155 -0.42 4.83 -15.54
N ALA A 156 0.52 4.79 -16.48
CA ALA A 156 1.55 3.76 -16.51
C ALA A 156 2.47 3.84 -15.27
N ASN A 157 2.72 5.04 -14.77
CA ASN A 157 3.62 5.25 -13.63
C ASN A 157 2.89 5.72 -12.37
N ASP A 158 1.93 6.60 -12.51
CA ASP A 158 1.16 7.15 -11.38
C ASP A 158 -0.11 6.32 -11.17
N LEU A 159 -0.14 5.55 -10.08
CA LEU A 159 -1.28 4.69 -9.78
C LEU A 159 -2.58 5.47 -9.52
N SER A 160 -2.49 6.73 -9.11
CA SER A 160 -3.70 7.55 -8.92
C SER A 160 -4.42 7.83 -10.25
N LEU A 161 -3.71 7.68 -11.36
CA LEU A 161 -4.25 7.88 -12.70
C LEU A 161 -4.53 6.55 -13.41
N ARG A 162 -4.17 5.42 -12.78
CA ARG A 162 -4.38 4.09 -13.35
C ARG A 162 -5.82 3.64 -13.14
N LYS A 163 -6.43 3.11 -14.20
CA LYS A 163 -7.76 2.50 -14.09
C LYS A 163 -7.70 1.26 -13.23
N CYS A 164 -8.74 1.05 -12.43
CA CYS A 164 -8.81 -0.04 -11.48
C CYS A 164 -9.66 -1.20 -11.98
N LEU A 165 -9.49 -2.33 -11.33
CA LEU A 165 -10.40 -3.48 -11.39
C LEU A 165 -11.38 -3.33 -10.22
N GLU A 166 -12.55 -3.96 -10.33
CA GLU A 166 -13.53 -3.89 -9.25
C GLU A 166 -13.01 -4.60 -7.99
N THR A 167 -13.10 -3.92 -6.85
CA THR A 167 -12.73 -4.50 -5.56
C THR A 167 -13.41 -3.77 -4.42
N LYS A 168 -13.55 -4.44 -3.28
CA LYS A 168 -14.09 -3.82 -2.07
C LYS A 168 -12.96 -3.48 -1.11
N VAL A 169 -13.11 -2.34 -0.45
CA VAL A 169 -12.15 -1.86 0.56
C VAL A 169 -12.89 -1.68 1.87
N ASP A 170 -12.36 -2.30 2.93
CA ASP A 170 -12.87 -2.19 4.28
C ASP A 170 -11.74 -1.73 5.20
N ILE A 171 -11.93 -0.62 5.87
CA ILE A 171 -10.97 -0.04 6.80
C ILE A 171 -11.65 0.09 8.15
N PHE A 172 -11.12 -0.57 9.15
CA PHE A 172 -11.74 -0.60 10.47
C PHE A 172 -10.70 -0.75 11.59
N ARG A 173 -11.11 -0.49 12.80
CA ARG A 173 -10.27 -0.70 13.97
C ARG A 173 -10.43 -2.09 14.52
N ALA A 174 -9.32 -2.66 14.90
CA ALA A 174 -9.32 -3.95 15.59
C ALA A 174 -9.83 -3.80 17.03
#